data_81539f863e6377798b3faae29f9051cb
#
_entry.id   81539f863e6377798b3faae29f9051cb
#
_cell.length_a   1.000
_cell.length_b   1.000
_cell.length_c   1.000
_cell.angle_alpha   90.00
_cell.angle_beta   90.00
_cell.angle_gamma   90.00
#
_symmetry.space_group_name_H-M   'P 1'
#
loop_
_entity.id
_entity.type
_entity.pdbx_description
1 polymer ?
#
loop_
_entity_poly.entity_id
_entity_poly.type
_entity_poly.pdbx_seq_one_letter_code
_entity_poly.pdbx_strand_id
1 'polypeptide(L)'
;MRTVLIRPSNSRGSLYLTKMGFLPVPVGLLQLAASIRTVQGSDAFIIDMEADKLTLEETVSKTLALMPDLAGITVHATASYNSARQLMLRLKEEKPEIKVIVGGHHATFLPESLLRDGFDIVVLGEGDETIRELVSVLESGNLLVNVSGIVFRDGEKIVRTAPRPLIADLDSLPFPALDLVDREKYQFRTFGSNETVVCLETSRGCPYSCDFCSVTPTWGYRRRYKSNDRIIAEMEMAGRAGYDWIFFTDDIFVLPQNLEMRRKLFSSIVERGVNIRWLAQMRADVIARNSDIIPSAVKSGFRVAAIGVESGSRRVLKKMRKSIRAVDTVAAVRALDENGVVVLLSFMIGAPYERFRDMLSTVRLALRLAASGADVVQFTIYTPLPGTAIFRQALEDDSIFTLDWDRFDFLTPVMKTDVHPSVIQAVQYIALYSFYLRRFLATGGGSSRLAWPKSDLLPTAIRFILSDKTDYLRDAFALPGELIRTALLYASLSGSRPGALERASMLSESDMPIYAGQDRRPVRPQGTRTAKMSAMRQMTEQNRASSRH
;
A
#
# COMPACT_ATOMS: atom_id res chain seq x y z
N MET A 1 -29.40 11.09 3.19
CA MET A 1 -28.31 11.37 4.16
C MET A 1 -27.09 11.97 3.46
N ARG A 2 -26.49 13.02 4.01
CA ARG A 2 -25.29 13.68 3.45
C ARG A 2 -24.06 13.18 4.18
N THR A 3 -23.18 12.49 3.48
CA THR A 3 -21.96 11.90 4.04
C THR A 3 -20.74 12.60 3.48
N VAL A 4 -19.84 13.09 4.35
CA VAL A 4 -18.56 13.65 3.95
C VAL A 4 -17.45 12.65 4.30
N LEU A 5 -16.73 12.16 3.29
CA LEU A 5 -15.62 11.26 3.44
C LEU A 5 -14.30 12.05 3.38
N ILE A 6 -13.42 11.85 4.37
CA ILE A 6 -12.24 12.67 4.55
C ILE A 6 -10.98 11.82 4.56
N ARG A 7 -10.00 12.20 3.71
CA ARG A 7 -8.62 11.72 3.83
C ARG A 7 -7.82 12.73 4.64
N PRO A 8 -7.40 12.39 5.87
CA PRO A 8 -6.56 13.27 6.66
C PRO A 8 -5.14 13.32 6.08
N SER A 9 -4.46 14.44 6.32
CA SER A 9 -3.04 14.56 6.03
C SER A 9 -2.21 13.81 7.07
N ASN A 10 -0.93 13.64 6.78
CA ASN A 10 0.04 13.23 7.77
C ASN A 10 0.42 14.45 8.63
N SER A 11 0.41 14.34 9.96
CA SER A 11 0.72 15.47 10.85
C SER A 11 2.17 15.97 10.75
N ARG A 12 3.09 15.18 10.18
CA ARG A 12 4.52 15.51 9.97
C ARG A 12 4.91 15.80 8.53
N GLY A 13 3.95 16.05 7.68
CA GLY A 13 4.18 16.25 6.25
C GLY A 13 3.76 15.04 5.42
N SER A 14 3.78 15.23 4.11
CA SER A 14 3.28 14.24 3.17
C SER A 14 4.01 12.90 3.28
N LEU A 15 3.27 11.83 3.04
CA LEU A 15 3.79 10.48 2.88
C LEU A 15 5.00 10.48 1.91
N TYR A 16 5.91 9.53 2.10
CA TYR A 16 7.09 9.35 1.24
C TYR A 16 6.78 9.42 -0.26
N LEU A 17 5.63 8.87 -0.69
CA LEU A 17 5.18 8.95 -2.08
C LEU A 17 4.90 10.39 -2.54
N THR A 18 4.33 11.22 -1.68
CA THR A 18 4.07 12.64 -2.02
C THR A 18 5.38 13.42 -2.09
N LYS A 19 6.36 13.13 -1.23
CA LYS A 19 7.72 13.67 -1.34
C LYS A 19 8.40 13.27 -2.65
N MET A 20 8.09 12.09 -3.17
CA MET A 20 8.52 11.64 -4.51
C MET A 20 7.70 12.22 -5.66
N GLY A 21 6.81 13.18 -5.40
CA GLY A 21 5.95 13.77 -6.42
C GLY A 21 4.82 12.86 -6.90
N PHE A 22 4.38 11.91 -6.07
CA PHE A 22 3.26 11.03 -6.36
C PHE A 22 2.18 11.16 -5.30
N LEU A 23 1.07 11.81 -5.64
CA LEU A 23 -0.12 11.85 -4.81
C LEU A 23 -1.20 10.94 -5.42
N PRO A 24 -1.47 9.77 -4.82
CA PRO A 24 -2.48 8.86 -5.36
C PRO A 24 -3.89 9.37 -5.06
N VAL A 25 -4.79 9.24 -6.03
CA VAL A 25 -6.24 9.44 -5.83
C VAL A 25 -6.73 8.51 -4.71
N PRO A 26 -7.58 8.97 -3.78
CA PRO A 26 -8.09 8.16 -2.69
C PRO A 26 -9.18 7.17 -3.16
N VAL A 27 -8.79 6.19 -3.98
CA VAL A 27 -9.72 5.27 -4.66
C VAL A 27 -10.67 4.56 -3.69
N GLY A 28 -10.21 4.24 -2.48
CA GLY A 28 -11.07 3.65 -1.45
C GLY A 28 -12.22 4.57 -1.06
N LEU A 29 -11.98 5.88 -0.90
CA LEU A 29 -13.03 6.84 -0.59
C LEU A 29 -13.97 7.06 -1.78
N LEU A 30 -13.44 7.07 -3.02
CA LEU A 30 -14.25 7.16 -4.23
C LEU A 30 -15.17 5.95 -4.40
N GLN A 31 -14.69 4.76 -4.02
CA GLN A 31 -15.47 3.53 -4.05
C GLN A 31 -16.57 3.55 -2.97
N LEU A 32 -16.25 4.01 -1.76
CA LEU A 32 -17.24 4.19 -0.68
C LEU A 32 -18.29 5.24 -1.04
N ALA A 33 -17.89 6.36 -1.64
CA ALA A 33 -18.79 7.40 -2.09
C ALA A 33 -19.76 6.88 -3.17
N ALA A 34 -19.25 6.09 -4.11
CA ALA A 34 -20.09 5.43 -5.11
C ALA A 34 -21.10 4.46 -4.46
N SER A 35 -20.68 3.70 -3.46
CA SER A 35 -21.56 2.79 -2.69
C SER A 35 -22.65 3.55 -1.92
N ILE A 36 -22.30 4.68 -1.29
CA ILE A 36 -23.28 5.55 -0.60
C ILE A 36 -24.34 6.09 -1.57
N ARG A 37 -23.92 6.53 -2.74
CA ARG A 37 -24.83 7.06 -3.78
C ARG A 37 -25.81 6.03 -4.34
N THR A 38 -25.61 4.73 -4.07
CA THR A 38 -26.61 3.70 -4.40
C THR A 38 -27.78 3.65 -3.42
N VAL A 39 -27.65 4.30 -2.25
CA VAL A 39 -28.74 4.41 -1.26
C VAL A 39 -29.63 5.60 -1.66
N GLN A 40 -30.92 5.35 -1.81
CA GLN A 40 -31.88 6.37 -2.25
C GLN A 40 -31.90 7.56 -1.27
N GLY A 41 -31.78 8.77 -1.80
CA GLY A 41 -31.79 10.00 -0.99
C GLY A 41 -30.46 10.32 -0.30
N SER A 42 -29.43 9.48 -0.48
CA SER A 42 -28.11 9.70 0.09
C SER A 42 -27.15 10.30 -0.93
N ASP A 43 -26.26 11.17 -0.46
CA ASP A 43 -25.18 11.77 -1.26
C ASP A 43 -23.86 11.72 -0.51
N ALA A 44 -22.77 11.75 -1.26
CA ALA A 44 -21.42 11.67 -0.72
C ALA A 44 -20.52 12.78 -1.27
N PHE A 45 -19.67 13.32 -0.42
CA PHE A 45 -18.66 14.34 -0.72
C PHE A 45 -17.30 13.85 -0.27
N ILE A 46 -16.25 14.32 -0.93
CA ILE A 46 -14.87 13.99 -0.55
C ILE A 46 -14.12 15.26 -0.21
N ILE A 47 -13.40 15.22 0.92
CA ILE A 47 -12.41 16.21 1.30
C ILE A 47 -11.06 15.49 1.44
N ASP A 48 -10.08 15.96 0.71
CA ASP A 48 -8.73 15.41 0.71
C ASP A 48 -7.75 16.46 1.22
N MET A 49 -7.37 16.36 2.50
CA MET A 49 -6.48 17.34 3.13
C MET A 49 -5.12 17.43 2.43
N GLU A 50 -4.61 16.31 1.88
CA GLU A 50 -3.31 16.31 1.18
C GLU A 50 -3.38 16.95 -0.19
N ALA A 51 -4.40 16.61 -0.99
CA ALA A 51 -4.60 17.16 -2.32
C ALA A 51 -4.94 18.64 -2.29
N ASP A 52 -5.77 19.03 -1.35
CA ASP A 52 -6.24 20.41 -1.16
C ASP A 52 -5.28 21.25 -0.31
N LYS A 53 -4.25 20.64 0.31
CA LYS A 53 -3.31 21.28 1.24
C LYS A 53 -4.00 22.02 2.38
N LEU A 54 -5.05 21.41 2.92
CA LEU A 54 -5.88 22.02 3.97
C LEU A 54 -5.24 21.84 5.34
N THR A 55 -5.36 22.89 6.13
CA THR A 55 -5.16 22.83 7.58
C THR A 55 -6.32 22.09 8.26
N LEU A 56 -6.15 21.77 9.54
CA LEU A 56 -7.20 21.16 10.36
C LEU A 56 -8.47 22.03 10.36
N GLU A 57 -8.31 23.33 10.66
CA GLU A 57 -9.43 24.27 10.79
C GLU A 57 -10.17 24.50 9.45
N GLU A 58 -9.42 24.60 8.34
CA GLU A 58 -10.03 24.71 7.01
C GLU A 58 -10.82 23.43 6.67
N THR A 59 -10.32 22.27 7.08
CA THR A 59 -11.00 20.98 6.87
C THR A 59 -12.30 20.91 7.67
N VAL A 60 -12.26 21.31 8.94
CA VAL A 60 -13.46 21.39 9.79
C VAL A 60 -14.49 22.32 9.18
N SER A 61 -14.09 23.55 8.82
CA SER A 61 -14.96 24.56 8.21
C SER A 61 -15.59 24.05 6.92
N LYS A 62 -14.81 23.48 5.98
CA LYS A 62 -15.31 22.89 4.74
C LYS A 62 -16.28 21.73 5.01
N THR A 63 -15.97 20.88 5.97
CA THR A 63 -16.83 19.74 6.34
C THR A 63 -18.18 20.24 6.81
N LEU A 64 -18.21 21.17 7.75
CA LEU A 64 -19.44 21.70 8.33
C LEU A 64 -20.27 22.52 7.32
N ALA A 65 -19.61 23.24 6.41
CA ALA A 65 -20.27 23.97 5.33
C ALA A 65 -21.09 23.05 4.38
N LEU A 66 -20.72 21.78 4.26
CA LEU A 66 -21.47 20.77 3.54
C LEU A 66 -22.70 20.26 4.32
N MET A 67 -22.90 20.70 5.57
CA MET A 67 -23.99 20.27 6.45
C MET A 67 -24.11 18.73 6.52
N PRO A 68 -23.07 18.01 6.91
CA PRO A 68 -23.09 16.56 6.93
C PRO A 68 -23.97 16.00 8.05
N ASP A 69 -24.67 14.91 7.75
CA ASP A 69 -25.28 14.04 8.75
C ASP A 69 -24.26 13.05 9.31
N LEU A 70 -23.26 12.68 8.48
CA LEU A 70 -22.22 11.70 8.79
C LEU A 70 -20.86 12.17 8.26
N ALA A 71 -19.83 12.12 9.09
CA ALA A 71 -18.44 12.29 8.67
C ALA A 71 -17.69 10.96 8.73
N GLY A 72 -17.07 10.54 7.62
CA GLY A 72 -16.26 9.33 7.54
C GLY A 72 -14.79 9.67 7.34
N ILE A 73 -13.93 9.26 8.26
CA ILE A 73 -12.49 9.54 8.22
C ILE A 73 -11.73 8.24 7.92
N THR A 74 -10.83 8.27 6.95
CA THR A 74 -9.99 7.09 6.67
C THR A 74 -8.67 7.14 7.43
N VAL A 75 -8.30 6.04 8.11
CA VAL A 75 -6.96 5.82 8.65
C VAL A 75 -6.34 4.63 7.92
N HIS A 76 -6.12 4.83 6.61
CA HIS A 76 -5.46 3.84 5.77
C HIS A 76 -3.98 3.71 6.13
N ALA A 77 -3.26 4.80 6.25
CA ALA A 77 -1.90 4.83 6.77
C ALA A 77 -1.92 5.09 8.28
N THR A 78 -1.25 4.25 9.07
CA THR A 78 -1.15 4.43 10.53
C THR A 78 -0.65 5.82 10.91
N ALA A 79 0.28 6.39 10.14
CA ALA A 79 0.83 7.72 10.37
C ALA A 79 -0.17 8.88 10.16
N SER A 80 -1.38 8.64 9.71
CA SER A 80 -2.45 9.65 9.63
C SER A 80 -3.42 9.62 10.83
N TYR A 81 -3.20 8.72 11.78
CA TYR A 81 -4.10 8.51 12.91
C TYR A 81 -4.27 9.75 13.80
N ASN A 82 -3.16 10.41 14.18
CA ASN A 82 -3.23 11.59 15.04
C ASN A 82 -3.99 12.74 14.38
N SER A 83 -3.79 12.94 13.08
CA SER A 83 -4.55 13.92 12.29
C SER A 83 -6.04 13.58 12.24
N ALA A 84 -6.38 12.29 12.00
CA ALA A 84 -7.76 11.82 12.01
C ALA A 84 -8.44 12.02 13.37
N ARG A 85 -7.73 11.74 14.46
CA ARG A 85 -8.21 11.94 15.83
C ARG A 85 -8.46 13.42 16.13
N GLN A 86 -7.52 14.30 15.78
CA GLN A 86 -7.70 15.75 15.97
C GLN A 86 -8.88 16.27 15.18
N LEU A 87 -9.03 15.84 13.92
CA LEU A 87 -10.17 16.22 13.08
C LEU A 87 -11.49 15.77 13.69
N MET A 88 -11.59 14.54 14.19
CA MET A 88 -12.79 14.04 14.86
C MET A 88 -13.14 14.88 16.09
N LEU A 89 -12.14 15.19 16.94
CA LEU A 89 -12.35 16.01 18.15
C LEU A 89 -12.86 17.41 17.80
N ARG A 90 -12.26 18.08 16.82
CA ARG A 90 -12.67 19.41 16.38
C ARG A 90 -14.06 19.41 15.74
N LEU A 91 -14.39 18.40 14.93
CA LEU A 91 -15.75 18.27 14.36
C LEU A 91 -16.80 18.11 15.46
N LYS A 92 -16.53 17.31 16.48
CA LYS A 92 -17.46 17.12 17.61
C LYS A 92 -17.53 18.32 18.55
N GLU A 93 -16.47 19.09 18.66
CA GLU A 93 -16.47 20.36 19.43
C GLU A 93 -17.39 21.40 18.76
N GLU A 94 -17.32 21.53 17.44
CA GLU A 94 -18.14 22.46 16.66
C GLU A 94 -19.59 21.97 16.45
N LYS A 95 -19.79 20.64 16.33
CA LYS A 95 -21.08 20.00 16.10
C LYS A 95 -21.19 18.71 16.93
N PRO A 96 -21.56 18.80 18.22
CA PRO A 96 -21.55 17.64 19.13
C PRO A 96 -22.41 16.44 18.67
N GLU A 97 -23.48 16.69 17.93
CA GLU A 97 -24.40 15.67 17.42
C GLU A 97 -23.87 14.94 16.16
N ILE A 98 -22.81 15.44 15.52
CA ILE A 98 -22.28 14.80 14.32
C ILE A 98 -21.79 13.40 14.62
N LYS A 99 -22.22 12.43 13.81
CA LYS A 99 -21.63 11.08 13.89
C LYS A 99 -20.35 11.04 13.08
N VAL A 100 -19.26 10.60 13.73
CA VAL A 100 -17.96 10.45 13.09
C VAL A 100 -17.57 8.98 13.05
N ILE A 101 -17.55 8.41 11.85
CA ILE A 101 -17.11 7.04 11.61
C ILE A 101 -15.66 7.01 11.13
N VAL A 102 -14.99 5.91 11.37
CA VAL A 102 -13.61 5.70 10.95
C VAL A 102 -13.41 4.32 10.35
N GLY A 103 -12.57 4.22 9.33
CA GLY A 103 -12.22 2.96 8.68
C GLY A 103 -10.79 2.98 8.15
N GLY A 104 -10.40 1.90 7.47
CA GLY A 104 -9.06 1.69 6.92
C GLY A 104 -8.23 0.71 7.74
N HIS A 105 -6.97 0.50 7.34
CA HIS A 105 -6.11 -0.53 7.94
C HIS A 105 -5.95 -0.39 9.45
N HIS A 106 -5.53 0.78 9.91
CA HIS A 106 -5.30 1.01 11.34
C HIS A 106 -6.58 0.76 12.15
N ALA A 107 -7.69 1.35 11.70
CA ALA A 107 -8.99 1.21 12.35
C ALA A 107 -9.46 -0.26 12.41
N THR A 108 -9.20 -1.04 11.38
CA THR A 108 -9.56 -2.46 11.31
C THR A 108 -8.91 -3.29 12.41
N PHE A 109 -7.66 -2.98 12.78
CA PHE A 109 -6.89 -3.79 13.73
C PHE A 109 -6.87 -3.27 15.17
N LEU A 110 -7.22 -2.00 15.38
CA LEU A 110 -7.26 -1.38 16.71
C LEU A 110 -8.59 -0.63 16.94
N PRO A 111 -9.75 -1.25 16.67
CA PRO A 111 -11.03 -0.55 16.67
C PRO A 111 -11.45 -0.02 18.04
N GLU A 112 -11.15 -0.73 19.12
CA GLU A 112 -11.55 -0.31 20.45
C GLU A 112 -10.75 0.90 20.91
N SER A 113 -9.48 1.00 20.51
CA SER A 113 -8.64 2.18 20.77
C SER A 113 -9.26 3.44 20.16
N LEU A 114 -9.75 3.35 18.91
CA LEU A 114 -10.39 4.47 18.24
C LEU A 114 -11.73 4.87 18.91
N LEU A 115 -12.50 3.90 19.38
CA LEU A 115 -13.73 4.18 20.15
C LEU A 115 -13.42 4.86 21.49
N ARG A 116 -12.32 4.45 22.17
CA ARG A 116 -11.87 5.12 23.40
C ARG A 116 -11.47 6.57 23.16
N ASP A 117 -10.91 6.87 21.97
CA ASP A 117 -10.51 8.22 21.57
C ASP A 117 -11.68 9.13 21.16
N GLY A 118 -12.89 8.58 20.95
CA GLY A 118 -14.11 9.37 20.74
C GLY A 118 -14.78 9.16 19.38
N PHE A 119 -14.30 8.29 18.49
CA PHE A 119 -15.06 7.90 17.30
C PHE A 119 -16.33 7.15 17.69
N ASP A 120 -17.41 7.31 16.92
CA ASP A 120 -18.70 6.69 17.22
C ASP A 120 -18.78 5.26 16.70
N ILE A 121 -18.29 5.02 15.49
CA ILE A 121 -18.37 3.73 14.81
C ILE A 121 -17.05 3.48 14.06
N VAL A 122 -16.54 2.27 14.18
CA VAL A 122 -15.38 1.79 13.44
C VAL A 122 -15.82 0.76 12.41
N VAL A 123 -15.49 0.98 11.14
CA VAL A 123 -15.76 0.06 10.03
C VAL A 123 -14.56 -0.85 9.84
N LEU A 124 -14.80 -2.17 9.86
CA LEU A 124 -13.77 -3.19 9.75
C LEU A 124 -13.63 -3.74 8.33
N GLY A 125 -12.39 -3.88 7.86
CA GLY A 125 -12.09 -4.54 6.58
C GLY A 125 -12.63 -3.81 5.36
N GLU A 126 -13.36 -4.53 4.48
CA GLU A 126 -13.98 -3.96 3.26
C GLU A 126 -15.19 -3.12 3.63
N GLY A 127 -15.08 -1.82 3.34
CA GLY A 127 -16.11 -0.86 3.71
C GLY A 127 -17.26 -0.72 2.72
N ASP A 128 -17.13 -1.24 1.49
CA ASP A 128 -18.04 -0.94 0.37
C ASP A 128 -19.50 -1.29 0.68
N GLU A 129 -19.77 -2.51 1.11
CA GLU A 129 -21.12 -2.93 1.50
C GLU A 129 -21.50 -2.44 2.89
N THR A 130 -20.51 -2.38 3.81
CA THR A 130 -20.73 -1.94 5.18
C THR A 130 -21.21 -0.50 5.23
N ILE A 131 -20.61 0.42 4.46
CA ILE A 131 -21.02 1.83 4.44
C ILE A 131 -22.41 2.01 3.86
N ARG A 132 -22.77 1.25 2.81
CA ARG A 132 -24.09 1.27 2.20
C ARG A 132 -25.17 0.86 3.21
N GLU A 133 -24.93 -0.25 3.92
CA GLU A 133 -25.85 -0.75 4.94
C GLU A 133 -25.93 0.22 6.14
N LEU A 134 -24.78 0.73 6.59
CA LEU A 134 -24.69 1.68 7.70
C LEU A 134 -25.49 2.96 7.41
N VAL A 135 -25.33 3.55 6.22
CA VAL A 135 -26.07 4.74 5.80
C VAL A 135 -27.57 4.46 5.79
N SER A 136 -28.00 3.33 5.23
CA SER A 136 -29.41 2.94 5.21
C SER A 136 -29.99 2.75 6.62
N VAL A 137 -29.23 2.14 7.53
CA VAL A 137 -29.64 1.91 8.93
C VAL A 137 -29.74 3.23 9.69
N LEU A 138 -28.80 4.15 9.49
CA LEU A 138 -28.81 5.46 10.14
C LEU A 138 -29.98 6.34 9.64
N GLU A 139 -30.32 6.28 8.34
CA GLU A 139 -31.46 6.99 7.78
C GLU A 139 -32.81 6.48 8.30
N SER A 140 -32.94 5.16 8.42
CA SER A 140 -34.18 4.52 8.88
C SER A 140 -34.35 4.49 10.40
N GLY A 141 -33.31 4.89 11.17
CA GLY A 141 -33.32 4.82 12.63
C GLY A 141 -33.27 3.39 13.19
N ASN A 142 -32.87 2.42 12.36
CA ASN A 142 -32.73 1.03 12.78
C ASN A 142 -31.50 0.80 13.67
N LEU A 143 -31.42 -0.37 14.29
CA LEU A 143 -30.36 -0.71 15.25
C LEU A 143 -29.04 -1.02 14.55
N LEU A 144 -27.95 -0.40 14.99
CA LEU A 144 -26.58 -0.62 14.48
C LEU A 144 -26.11 -2.06 14.62
N VAL A 145 -26.64 -2.82 15.59
CA VAL A 145 -26.30 -4.24 15.80
C VAL A 145 -26.60 -5.11 14.57
N ASN A 146 -27.48 -4.66 13.70
CA ASN A 146 -27.84 -5.35 12.46
C ASN A 146 -26.82 -5.12 11.33
N VAL A 147 -25.94 -4.13 11.44
CA VAL A 147 -24.88 -3.87 10.44
C VAL A 147 -23.69 -4.76 10.71
N SER A 148 -23.33 -5.63 9.78
CA SER A 148 -22.16 -6.50 9.91
C SER A 148 -20.85 -5.73 9.67
N GLY A 149 -19.77 -6.10 10.38
CA GLY A 149 -18.42 -5.55 10.15
C GLY A 149 -18.20 -4.19 10.78
N ILE A 150 -18.87 -3.85 11.88
CA ILE A 150 -18.63 -2.63 12.63
C ILE A 150 -18.33 -2.89 14.11
N VAL A 151 -17.68 -1.93 14.74
CA VAL A 151 -17.56 -1.84 16.20
C VAL A 151 -18.05 -0.45 16.60
N PHE A 152 -18.90 -0.38 17.61
CA PHE A 152 -19.48 0.88 18.08
C PHE A 152 -19.70 0.87 19.59
N ARG A 153 -19.98 2.04 20.15
CA ARG A 153 -20.32 2.20 21.56
C ARG A 153 -21.84 2.24 21.74
N ASP A 154 -22.34 1.39 22.64
CA ASP A 154 -23.73 1.39 23.12
C ASP A 154 -23.72 1.67 24.63
N GLY A 155 -23.94 2.94 24.99
CA GLY A 155 -23.69 3.42 26.35
C GLY A 155 -22.23 3.23 26.74
N GLU A 156 -21.99 2.50 27.82
CA GLU A 156 -20.62 2.18 28.29
C GLU A 156 -20.03 0.93 27.62
N LYS A 157 -20.84 0.17 26.88
CA LYS A 157 -20.41 -1.10 26.27
C LYS A 157 -19.86 -0.89 24.88
N ILE A 158 -18.77 -1.58 24.57
CA ILE A 158 -18.27 -1.73 23.21
C ILE A 158 -18.97 -2.94 22.59
N VAL A 159 -19.67 -2.73 21.50
CA VAL A 159 -20.40 -3.76 20.75
C VAL A 159 -19.66 -4.02 19.45
N ARG A 160 -19.26 -5.27 19.23
CA ARG A 160 -18.72 -5.74 17.95
C ARG A 160 -19.79 -6.59 17.26
N THR A 161 -20.16 -6.20 16.06
CA THR A 161 -21.16 -6.94 15.27
C THR A 161 -20.56 -8.17 14.59
N ALA A 162 -21.40 -8.96 13.95
CA ALA A 162 -20.96 -10.13 13.19
C ALA A 162 -19.92 -9.73 12.13
N PRO A 163 -18.82 -10.50 11.97
CA PRO A 163 -17.87 -10.26 10.90
C PRO A 163 -18.55 -10.36 9.51
N ARG A 164 -18.24 -9.40 8.62
CA ARG A 164 -18.77 -9.45 7.25
C ARG A 164 -17.96 -10.43 6.39
N PRO A 165 -18.59 -11.20 5.50
CA PRO A 165 -17.87 -11.95 4.47
C PRO A 165 -17.11 -11.02 3.54
N LEU A 166 -15.99 -11.49 2.99
CA LEU A 166 -15.30 -10.78 1.90
C LEU A 166 -16.20 -10.72 0.66
N ILE A 167 -16.23 -9.58 -0.02
CA ILE A 167 -16.98 -9.39 -1.27
C ILE A 167 -16.48 -10.40 -2.30
N ALA A 168 -17.31 -11.34 -2.70
CA ALA A 168 -16.93 -12.43 -3.59
C ALA A 168 -16.83 -11.98 -5.05
N ASP A 169 -17.77 -11.17 -5.49
CA ASP A 169 -17.88 -10.60 -6.83
C ASP A 169 -17.53 -9.11 -6.80
N LEU A 170 -16.33 -8.78 -7.30
CA LEU A 170 -15.86 -7.40 -7.35
C LEU A 170 -16.51 -6.59 -8.50
N ASP A 171 -17.12 -7.26 -9.46
CA ASP A 171 -17.83 -6.60 -10.56
C ASP A 171 -19.20 -6.05 -10.10
N SER A 172 -19.75 -6.56 -9.00
CA SER A 172 -20.99 -6.05 -8.40
C SER A 172 -20.85 -4.66 -7.79
N LEU A 173 -19.61 -4.22 -7.52
CA LEU A 173 -19.37 -2.89 -6.95
C LEU A 173 -19.67 -1.79 -7.98
N PRO A 174 -20.19 -0.62 -7.55
CA PRO A 174 -20.33 0.52 -8.45
C PRO A 174 -18.99 0.99 -8.99
N PHE A 175 -18.99 1.76 -10.08
CA PHE A 175 -17.76 2.41 -10.55
C PHE A 175 -17.30 3.48 -9.55
N PRO A 176 -15.99 3.67 -9.32
CA PRO A 176 -15.50 4.72 -8.44
C PRO A 176 -16.01 6.11 -8.86
N ALA A 177 -16.43 6.93 -7.90
CA ALA A 177 -17.02 8.25 -8.13
C ALA A 177 -15.92 9.29 -8.45
N LEU A 178 -15.29 9.19 -9.63
CA LEU A 178 -14.20 10.07 -10.06
C LEU A 178 -14.62 11.55 -10.20
N ASP A 179 -15.92 11.81 -10.35
CA ASP A 179 -16.52 13.14 -10.42
C ASP A 179 -16.40 13.94 -9.11
N LEU A 180 -16.08 13.29 -7.99
CA LEU A 180 -15.96 13.93 -6.68
C LEU A 180 -14.60 14.54 -6.39
N VAL A 181 -13.64 14.38 -7.28
CA VAL A 181 -12.27 14.88 -7.09
C VAL A 181 -11.79 15.67 -8.30
N ASP A 182 -11.03 16.71 -8.04
CA ASP A 182 -10.36 17.48 -9.08
C ASP A 182 -9.08 16.75 -9.51
N ARG A 183 -9.10 16.13 -10.69
CA ARG A 183 -7.97 15.33 -11.22
C ARG A 183 -6.65 16.09 -11.26
N GLU A 184 -6.66 17.41 -11.51
CA GLU A 184 -5.45 18.24 -11.64
C GLU A 184 -4.61 18.28 -10.35
N LYS A 185 -5.20 17.92 -9.22
CA LYS A 185 -4.51 17.81 -7.93
C LYS A 185 -3.71 16.52 -7.77
N TYR A 186 -4.01 15.49 -8.57
CA TYR A 186 -3.41 14.15 -8.48
C TYR A 186 -2.41 13.91 -9.61
N GLN A 187 -1.22 14.47 -9.45
CA GLN A 187 -0.18 14.48 -10.47
C GLN A 187 0.92 13.46 -10.16
N PHE A 188 1.48 12.91 -11.23
CA PHE A 188 2.61 12.01 -11.21
C PHE A 188 3.89 12.75 -11.61
N ARG A 189 4.38 13.59 -10.71
CA ARG A 189 5.54 14.48 -10.96
C ARG A 189 6.88 13.76 -10.99
N THR A 190 6.94 12.52 -10.49
CA THR A 190 8.16 11.71 -10.41
C THR A 190 8.90 11.61 -11.76
N PHE A 191 8.18 11.73 -12.87
CA PHE A 191 8.75 11.66 -14.22
C PHE A 191 8.82 13.01 -14.93
N GLY A 192 8.70 14.12 -14.18
CA GLY A 192 8.93 15.48 -14.69
C GLY A 192 7.79 16.06 -15.50
N SER A 193 6.64 15.45 -15.45
CA SER A 193 5.42 15.93 -16.11
C SER A 193 4.35 16.31 -15.08
N ASN A 194 3.45 17.20 -15.47
CA ASN A 194 2.23 17.50 -14.72
C ASN A 194 1.10 16.51 -15.09
N GLU A 195 1.45 15.28 -15.46
CA GLU A 195 0.49 14.28 -15.89
C GLU A 195 -0.33 13.75 -14.71
N THR A 196 -1.60 13.55 -14.94
CA THR A 196 -2.56 13.15 -13.92
C THR A 196 -2.62 11.63 -13.79
N VAL A 197 -2.81 11.14 -12.56
CA VAL A 197 -2.88 9.71 -12.27
C VAL A 197 -4.11 9.35 -11.47
N VAL A 198 -4.81 8.32 -11.91
CA VAL A 198 -5.90 7.70 -11.16
C VAL A 198 -5.47 6.34 -10.61
N CYS A 199 -5.99 5.99 -9.44
CA CYS A 199 -5.85 4.65 -8.87
C CYS A 199 -7.06 3.79 -9.25
N LEU A 200 -6.81 2.57 -9.72
CA LEU A 200 -7.82 1.54 -9.96
C LEU A 200 -7.34 0.21 -9.36
N GLU A 201 -8.26 -0.64 -8.98
CA GLU A 201 -7.94 -2.01 -8.55
C GLU A 201 -8.52 -3.02 -9.53
N THR A 202 -7.80 -4.12 -9.77
CA THR A 202 -8.30 -5.25 -10.58
C THR A 202 -8.50 -6.51 -9.76
N SER A 203 -8.01 -6.52 -8.54
CA SER A 203 -8.12 -7.67 -7.63
C SER A 203 -7.85 -7.27 -6.19
N ARG A 204 -8.39 -8.05 -5.24
CA ARG A 204 -8.14 -7.95 -3.78
C ARG A 204 -7.60 -9.27 -3.25
N GLY A 205 -6.68 -9.17 -2.26
CA GLY A 205 -6.05 -10.31 -1.59
C GLY A 205 -4.70 -10.71 -2.14
N CYS A 206 -3.91 -11.42 -1.33
CA CYS A 206 -2.56 -11.85 -1.68
C CYS A 206 -2.27 -13.26 -1.14
N PRO A 207 -1.77 -14.21 -1.96
CA PRO A 207 -1.53 -15.59 -1.53
C PRO A 207 -0.27 -15.77 -0.68
N TYR A 208 0.46 -14.70 -0.40
CA TYR A 208 1.70 -14.74 0.38
C TYR A 208 1.47 -14.28 1.81
N SER A 209 2.34 -14.72 2.72
CA SER A 209 2.26 -14.46 4.17
C SER A 209 3.50 -13.73 4.68
N CYS A 210 3.93 -12.67 3.99
CA CYS A 210 5.05 -11.84 4.45
C CYS A 210 4.73 -11.28 5.85
N ASP A 211 5.68 -11.36 6.79
CA ASP A 211 5.45 -11.04 8.21
C ASP A 211 5.18 -9.55 8.48
N PHE A 212 5.66 -8.69 7.59
CA PHE A 212 5.50 -7.23 7.66
C PHE A 212 4.25 -6.71 6.96
N CYS A 213 3.57 -7.55 6.17
CA CYS A 213 2.55 -7.09 5.24
C CYS A 213 1.14 -7.15 5.84
N SER A 214 0.44 -6.03 5.82
CA SER A 214 -0.94 -5.90 6.28
C SER A 214 -1.99 -6.37 5.25
N VAL A 215 -1.58 -6.66 4.03
CA VAL A 215 -2.48 -7.06 2.93
C VAL A 215 -3.29 -8.30 3.27
N THR A 216 -2.60 -9.39 3.61
CA THR A 216 -3.26 -10.67 3.87
C THR A 216 -4.17 -10.63 5.10
N PRO A 217 -3.77 -10.01 6.22
CA PRO A 217 -4.68 -9.79 7.33
C PRO A 217 -5.94 -8.99 6.95
N THR A 218 -5.82 -8.02 6.03
CA THR A 218 -6.95 -7.17 5.62
C THR A 218 -7.81 -7.79 4.52
N TRP A 219 -7.21 -8.36 3.48
CA TRP A 219 -7.92 -8.78 2.25
C TRP A 219 -8.03 -10.30 2.10
N GLY A 220 -7.41 -11.07 3.01
CA GLY A 220 -7.35 -12.53 2.96
C GLY A 220 -6.32 -13.09 1.99
N TYR A 221 -6.13 -14.42 2.06
CA TYR A 221 -5.19 -15.15 1.21
C TYR A 221 -5.76 -15.46 -0.17
N ARG A 222 -7.10 -15.60 -0.29
CA ARG A 222 -7.78 -15.89 -1.55
C ARG A 222 -7.87 -14.62 -2.37
N ARG A 223 -7.33 -14.64 -3.58
CA ARG A 223 -7.52 -13.54 -4.52
C ARG A 223 -8.89 -13.58 -5.17
N ARG A 224 -9.48 -12.42 -5.27
CA ARG A 224 -10.73 -12.15 -5.99
C ARG A 224 -10.40 -11.15 -7.09
N TYR A 225 -10.98 -11.31 -8.26
CA TYR A 225 -10.64 -10.55 -9.45
C TYR A 225 -11.89 -9.89 -10.01
N LYS A 226 -11.72 -8.69 -10.57
CA LYS A 226 -12.67 -8.13 -11.54
C LYS A 226 -12.54 -8.86 -12.87
N SER A 227 -13.61 -8.93 -13.64
CA SER A 227 -13.56 -9.41 -15.04
C SER A 227 -12.73 -8.47 -15.92
N ASN A 228 -12.22 -8.98 -17.03
CA ASN A 228 -11.48 -8.15 -17.98
C ASN A 228 -12.35 -7.04 -18.55
N ASP A 229 -13.63 -7.30 -18.80
CA ASP A 229 -14.57 -6.30 -19.31
C ASP A 229 -14.78 -5.17 -18.30
N ARG A 230 -14.91 -5.50 -17.01
CA ARG A 230 -15.02 -4.51 -15.94
C ARG A 230 -13.75 -3.65 -15.84
N ILE A 231 -12.57 -4.28 -15.89
CA ILE A 231 -11.28 -3.56 -15.82
C ILE A 231 -11.16 -2.58 -16.99
N ILE A 232 -11.48 -3.03 -18.22
CA ILE A 232 -11.39 -2.19 -19.41
C ILE A 232 -12.40 -1.04 -19.34
N ALA A 233 -13.62 -1.29 -18.88
CA ALA A 233 -14.64 -0.24 -18.71
C ALA A 233 -14.18 0.84 -17.70
N GLU A 234 -13.51 0.44 -16.61
CA GLU A 234 -12.90 1.39 -15.65
C GLU A 234 -11.72 2.16 -16.27
N MET A 235 -10.89 1.51 -17.10
CA MET A 235 -9.82 2.20 -17.84
C MET A 235 -10.38 3.22 -18.83
N GLU A 236 -11.42 2.86 -19.57
CA GLU A 236 -12.11 3.78 -20.49
C GLU A 236 -12.75 4.96 -19.75
N MET A 237 -13.37 4.71 -18.58
CA MET A 237 -13.89 5.76 -17.71
C MET A 237 -12.78 6.72 -17.27
N ALA A 238 -11.64 6.22 -16.85
CA ALA A 238 -10.48 7.03 -16.47
C ALA A 238 -9.97 7.86 -17.65
N GLY A 239 -9.87 7.26 -18.85
CA GLY A 239 -9.48 7.97 -20.06
C GLY A 239 -10.46 9.08 -20.45
N ARG A 240 -11.78 8.82 -20.38
CA ARG A 240 -12.84 9.84 -20.62
C ARG A 240 -12.80 10.96 -19.58
N ALA A 241 -12.43 10.66 -18.33
CA ALA A 241 -12.22 11.67 -17.29
C ALA A 241 -10.92 12.47 -17.48
N GLY A 242 -10.11 12.14 -18.50
CA GLY A 242 -8.91 12.86 -18.91
C GLY A 242 -7.66 12.53 -18.07
N TYR A 243 -7.62 11.39 -17.40
CA TYR A 243 -6.40 10.94 -16.72
C TYR A 243 -5.38 10.40 -17.73
N ASP A 244 -4.10 10.71 -17.50
CA ASP A 244 -2.98 10.27 -18.34
C ASP A 244 -2.44 8.90 -17.94
N TRP A 245 -2.57 8.57 -16.65
CA TRP A 245 -2.03 7.37 -16.05
C TRP A 245 -3.04 6.62 -15.18
N ILE A 246 -2.91 5.30 -15.15
CA ILE A 246 -3.54 4.44 -14.17
C ILE A 246 -2.46 3.81 -13.28
N PHE A 247 -2.60 3.94 -11.98
CA PHE A 247 -1.93 3.09 -11.01
C PHE A 247 -2.85 1.94 -10.61
N PHE A 248 -2.54 0.73 -11.08
CA PHE A 248 -3.21 -0.44 -10.57
C PHE A 248 -2.71 -0.76 -9.16
N THR A 249 -3.59 -0.57 -8.17
CA THR A 249 -3.26 -0.69 -6.75
C THR A 249 -3.26 -2.13 -6.23
N ASP A 250 -3.40 -3.10 -7.13
CA ASP A 250 -3.26 -4.51 -6.81
C ASP A 250 -1.96 -4.79 -6.07
N ASP A 251 -2.01 -5.53 -4.96
CA ASP A 251 -0.83 -5.90 -4.18
C ASP A 251 0.23 -6.65 -5.00
N ILE A 252 -0.21 -7.39 -6.00
CA ILE A 252 0.61 -8.01 -7.03
C ILE A 252 -0.23 -8.14 -8.29
N PHE A 253 0.12 -7.47 -9.35
CA PHE A 253 -0.70 -7.46 -10.57
C PHE A 253 -0.64 -8.80 -11.33
N VAL A 254 0.55 -9.38 -11.50
CA VAL A 254 0.77 -10.65 -12.21
C VAL A 254 1.22 -11.73 -11.24
N LEU A 255 0.54 -12.87 -11.28
CA LEU A 255 0.85 -14.11 -10.56
C LEU A 255 0.81 -15.29 -11.52
N PRO A 256 1.46 -16.43 -11.22
CA PRO A 256 1.37 -17.64 -12.06
C PRO A 256 -0.06 -18.08 -12.33
N GLN A 257 -0.97 -17.91 -11.36
CA GLN A 257 -2.36 -18.33 -11.44
C GLN A 257 -3.24 -17.44 -12.34
N ASN A 258 -2.82 -16.20 -12.62
CA ASN A 258 -3.59 -15.26 -13.44
C ASN A 258 -2.89 -14.85 -14.75
N LEU A 259 -1.79 -15.50 -15.11
CA LEU A 259 -1.02 -15.17 -16.31
C LEU A 259 -1.88 -15.15 -17.57
N GLU A 260 -2.68 -16.20 -17.78
CA GLU A 260 -3.53 -16.32 -18.97
C GLU A 260 -4.64 -15.24 -18.98
N MET A 261 -5.23 -14.96 -17.83
CA MET A 261 -6.20 -13.87 -17.69
C MET A 261 -5.55 -12.52 -18.04
N ARG A 262 -4.31 -12.27 -17.58
CA ARG A 262 -3.59 -11.03 -17.89
C ARG A 262 -3.19 -10.93 -19.37
N ARG A 263 -2.81 -12.03 -20.02
CA ARG A 263 -2.56 -12.04 -21.47
C ARG A 263 -3.81 -11.62 -22.25
N LYS A 264 -4.96 -12.20 -21.91
CA LYS A 264 -6.26 -11.82 -22.49
C LYS A 264 -6.60 -10.35 -22.21
N LEU A 265 -6.40 -9.88 -20.99
CA LEU A 265 -6.62 -8.47 -20.65
C LEU A 265 -5.77 -7.55 -21.55
N PHE A 266 -4.48 -7.82 -21.72
CA PHE A 266 -3.59 -6.99 -22.54
C PHE A 266 -4.01 -6.99 -24.01
N SER A 267 -4.38 -8.15 -24.57
CA SER A 267 -4.92 -8.23 -25.93
C SER A 267 -6.19 -7.40 -26.07
N SER A 268 -7.14 -7.55 -25.15
CA SER A 268 -8.42 -6.83 -25.20
C SER A 268 -8.27 -5.31 -25.02
N ILE A 269 -7.30 -4.84 -24.22
CA ILE A 269 -6.98 -3.41 -24.11
C ILE A 269 -6.54 -2.85 -25.46
N VAL A 270 -5.66 -3.57 -26.17
CA VAL A 270 -5.16 -3.18 -27.49
C VAL A 270 -6.27 -3.23 -28.55
N GLU A 271 -7.06 -4.32 -28.58
CA GLU A 271 -8.18 -4.52 -29.52
C GLU A 271 -9.26 -3.43 -29.37
N ARG A 272 -9.55 -2.99 -28.14
CA ARG A 272 -10.52 -1.91 -27.88
C ARG A 272 -9.94 -0.50 -28.04
N GLY A 273 -8.65 -0.38 -28.36
CA GLY A 273 -7.97 0.91 -28.57
C GLY A 273 -7.88 1.79 -27.32
N VAL A 274 -7.86 1.18 -26.13
CA VAL A 274 -7.69 1.93 -24.87
C VAL A 274 -6.26 2.45 -24.77
N ASN A 275 -6.09 3.75 -24.95
CA ASN A 275 -4.78 4.40 -24.97
C ASN A 275 -4.54 5.21 -23.68
N ILE A 276 -4.21 4.52 -22.61
CA ILE A 276 -3.82 5.11 -21.31
C ILE A 276 -2.61 4.37 -20.76
N ARG A 277 -1.65 5.10 -20.22
CA ARG A 277 -0.45 4.49 -19.62
C ARG A 277 -0.79 3.94 -18.24
N TRP A 278 -0.11 2.86 -17.86
CA TRP A 278 -0.33 2.30 -16.55
C TRP A 278 0.93 1.76 -15.88
N LEU A 279 0.86 1.70 -14.56
CA LEU A 279 1.87 1.13 -13.68
C LEU A 279 1.23 0.15 -12.71
N ALA A 280 2.02 -0.83 -12.25
CA ALA A 280 1.56 -1.83 -11.31
C ALA A 280 2.68 -2.43 -10.46
N GLN A 281 2.29 -3.02 -9.33
CA GLN A 281 3.19 -3.76 -8.46
C GLN A 281 3.40 -5.18 -9.00
N MET A 282 4.66 -5.57 -9.11
CA MET A 282 5.10 -6.85 -9.67
C MET A 282 5.99 -7.63 -8.72
N ARG A 283 6.04 -8.95 -8.88
CA ARG A 283 7.03 -9.80 -8.19
C ARG A 283 8.15 -10.19 -9.13
N ALA A 284 9.39 -10.00 -8.68
CA ALA A 284 10.58 -10.29 -9.46
C ALA A 284 10.65 -11.76 -9.94
N ASP A 285 10.34 -12.72 -9.06
CA ASP A 285 10.39 -14.15 -9.39
C ASP A 285 9.33 -14.58 -10.40
N VAL A 286 8.19 -13.89 -10.45
CA VAL A 286 7.14 -14.13 -11.45
C VAL A 286 7.55 -13.56 -12.80
N ILE A 287 8.03 -12.33 -12.84
CA ILE A 287 8.50 -11.67 -14.07
C ILE A 287 9.71 -12.40 -14.66
N ALA A 288 10.69 -12.79 -13.84
CA ALA A 288 11.87 -13.51 -14.32
C ALA A 288 11.55 -14.84 -15.01
N ARG A 289 10.47 -15.53 -14.60
CA ARG A 289 10.06 -16.82 -15.18
C ARG A 289 9.08 -16.68 -16.34
N ASN A 290 8.47 -15.53 -16.53
CA ASN A 290 7.41 -15.27 -17.50
C ASN A 290 7.66 -13.93 -18.22
N SER A 291 8.91 -13.64 -18.60
CA SER A 291 9.29 -12.38 -19.22
C SER A 291 8.64 -12.18 -20.60
N ASP A 292 8.19 -13.25 -21.24
CA ASP A 292 7.45 -13.23 -22.49
C ASP A 292 6.09 -12.50 -22.42
N ILE A 293 5.57 -12.23 -21.21
CA ILE A 293 4.36 -11.41 -21.04
C ILE A 293 4.63 -9.91 -21.22
N ILE A 294 5.88 -9.45 -21.02
CA ILE A 294 6.22 -8.03 -20.97
C ILE A 294 5.90 -7.30 -22.29
N PRO A 295 6.25 -7.83 -23.48
CA PRO A 295 5.94 -7.14 -24.74
C PRO A 295 4.44 -6.87 -24.95
N SER A 296 3.57 -7.81 -24.56
CA SER A 296 2.12 -7.64 -24.66
C SER A 296 1.60 -6.62 -23.63
N ALA A 297 2.14 -6.63 -22.41
CA ALA A 297 1.84 -5.61 -21.40
C ALA A 297 2.25 -4.20 -21.89
N VAL A 298 3.44 -4.06 -22.47
CA VAL A 298 3.94 -2.77 -23.01
C VAL A 298 3.03 -2.26 -24.12
N LYS A 299 2.57 -3.13 -25.03
CA LYS A 299 1.60 -2.76 -26.07
C LYS A 299 0.28 -2.28 -25.50
N SER A 300 -0.16 -2.81 -24.35
CA SER A 300 -1.38 -2.39 -23.66
C SER A 300 -1.23 -1.13 -22.79
N GLY A 301 -0.07 -0.46 -22.82
CA GLY A 301 0.17 0.79 -22.08
C GLY A 301 1.02 0.64 -20.81
N PHE A 302 1.55 -0.54 -20.47
CA PHE A 302 2.44 -0.74 -19.33
C PHE A 302 3.73 0.05 -19.48
N ARG A 303 4.08 0.86 -18.46
CA ARG A 303 5.28 1.72 -18.51
C ARG A 303 6.15 1.64 -17.26
N VAL A 304 5.59 1.31 -16.10
CA VAL A 304 6.33 1.29 -14.84
C VAL A 304 6.01 0.03 -14.04
N ALA A 305 7.06 -0.69 -13.65
CA ALA A 305 6.99 -1.84 -12.75
C ALA A 305 7.51 -1.46 -11.37
N ALA A 306 6.67 -1.54 -10.33
CA ALA A 306 7.11 -1.43 -8.95
C ALA A 306 7.40 -2.84 -8.38
N ILE A 307 8.63 -3.07 -7.93
CA ILE A 307 9.12 -4.39 -7.49
C ILE A 307 9.58 -4.33 -6.04
N GLY A 308 8.90 -5.07 -5.17
CA GLY A 308 9.36 -5.28 -3.79
C GLY A 308 10.51 -6.28 -3.74
N VAL A 309 11.73 -5.80 -3.52
CA VAL A 309 12.97 -6.59 -3.35
C VAL A 309 13.20 -6.93 -1.88
N GLU A 310 12.88 -6.00 -1.01
CA GLU A 310 12.97 -5.93 0.45
C GLU A 310 14.41 -6.01 0.96
N SER A 311 15.16 -7.09 0.70
CA SER A 311 16.50 -7.26 1.24
C SER A 311 17.44 -8.00 0.28
N GLY A 312 18.72 -7.67 0.32
CA GLY A 312 19.80 -8.42 -0.32
C GLY A 312 20.28 -9.62 0.49
N SER A 313 19.82 -9.80 1.72
CA SER A 313 20.16 -10.92 2.58
C SER A 313 19.14 -12.04 2.48
N ARG A 314 19.58 -13.22 2.00
CA ARG A 314 18.73 -14.41 1.96
C ARG A 314 18.21 -14.81 3.35
N ARG A 315 18.99 -14.58 4.40
CA ARG A 315 18.61 -14.84 5.78
C ARG A 315 17.45 -13.95 6.21
N VAL A 316 17.51 -12.66 5.88
CA VAL A 316 16.46 -11.68 6.18
C VAL A 316 15.21 -12.01 5.40
N LEU A 317 15.28 -12.22 4.08
CA LEU A 317 14.14 -12.60 3.25
C LEU A 317 13.43 -13.87 3.74
N LYS A 318 14.20 -14.88 4.22
CA LYS A 318 13.62 -16.10 4.80
C LYS A 318 12.81 -15.79 6.06
N LYS A 319 13.31 -14.90 6.93
CA LYS A 319 12.61 -14.48 8.15
C LYS A 319 11.38 -13.64 7.81
N MET A 320 11.47 -12.75 6.82
CA MET A 320 10.35 -11.99 6.27
C MET A 320 9.30 -12.87 5.55
N ARG A 321 9.52 -14.18 5.45
CA ARG A 321 8.69 -15.11 4.67
C ARG A 321 8.54 -14.70 3.20
N LYS A 322 9.56 -14.01 2.65
CA LYS A 322 9.60 -13.58 1.26
C LYS A 322 10.54 -14.47 0.44
N SER A 323 9.94 -15.32 -0.41
CA SER A 323 10.68 -16.33 -1.20
C SER A 323 11.13 -15.78 -2.55
N ILE A 324 11.94 -14.70 -2.55
CA ILE A 324 12.56 -14.11 -3.74
C ILE A 324 14.07 -14.32 -3.68
N ARG A 325 14.70 -14.55 -4.85
CA ARG A 325 16.16 -14.66 -4.95
C ARG A 325 16.72 -13.45 -5.70
N ALA A 326 17.90 -12.98 -5.28
CA ALA A 326 18.57 -11.86 -5.94
C ALA A 326 18.79 -12.09 -7.45
N VAL A 327 19.04 -13.34 -7.87
CA VAL A 327 19.21 -13.68 -9.29
C VAL A 327 17.91 -13.48 -10.09
N ASP A 328 16.76 -13.84 -9.52
CA ASP A 328 15.46 -13.62 -10.14
C ASP A 328 15.18 -12.11 -10.26
N THR A 329 15.56 -11.31 -9.25
CA THR A 329 15.40 -9.86 -9.28
C THR A 329 16.25 -9.22 -10.37
N VAL A 330 17.52 -9.64 -10.53
CA VAL A 330 18.39 -9.13 -11.61
C VAL A 330 17.83 -9.49 -12.98
N ALA A 331 17.34 -10.72 -13.17
CA ALA A 331 16.75 -11.17 -14.42
C ALA A 331 15.47 -10.37 -14.75
N ALA A 332 14.59 -10.16 -13.77
CA ALA A 332 13.38 -9.37 -13.95
C ALA A 332 13.69 -7.90 -14.34
N VAL A 333 14.65 -7.27 -13.64
CA VAL A 333 15.05 -5.88 -13.93
C VAL A 333 15.57 -5.76 -15.37
N ARG A 334 16.44 -6.68 -15.82
CA ARG A 334 16.96 -6.67 -17.19
C ARG A 334 15.85 -6.85 -18.21
N ALA A 335 14.99 -7.84 -18.02
CA ALA A 335 13.89 -8.09 -18.95
C ALA A 335 12.93 -6.90 -19.09
N LEU A 336 12.66 -6.19 -17.99
CA LEU A 336 11.86 -4.97 -17.99
C LEU A 336 12.60 -3.82 -18.69
N ASP A 337 13.89 -3.63 -18.38
CA ASP A 337 14.73 -2.60 -19.00
C ASP A 337 14.88 -2.78 -20.51
N GLU A 338 15.09 -4.00 -20.98
CA GLU A 338 15.17 -4.37 -22.40
C GLU A 338 13.87 -4.07 -23.16
N ASN A 339 12.73 -4.07 -22.47
CA ASN A 339 11.42 -3.72 -23.02
C ASN A 339 11.01 -2.26 -22.76
N GLY A 340 11.91 -1.41 -22.27
CA GLY A 340 11.66 0.01 -22.05
C GLY A 340 10.77 0.34 -20.85
N VAL A 341 10.50 -0.63 -19.97
CA VAL A 341 9.71 -0.42 -18.76
C VAL A 341 10.60 0.19 -17.68
N VAL A 342 10.12 1.26 -17.06
CA VAL A 342 10.75 1.89 -15.90
C VAL A 342 10.64 0.96 -14.70
N VAL A 343 11.74 0.73 -14.00
CA VAL A 343 11.79 -0.17 -12.85
C VAL A 343 11.99 0.62 -11.57
N LEU A 344 10.95 0.62 -10.72
CA LEU A 344 10.99 1.13 -9.36
C LEU A 344 11.22 -0.02 -8.39
N LEU A 345 12.26 0.07 -7.58
CA LEU A 345 12.59 -0.95 -6.58
C LEU A 345 12.25 -0.47 -5.18
N SER A 346 11.68 -1.37 -4.36
CA SER A 346 11.44 -1.13 -2.94
C SER A 346 12.31 -2.06 -2.09
N PHE A 347 13.02 -1.48 -1.12
CA PHE A 347 13.80 -2.18 -0.11
C PHE A 347 13.34 -1.79 1.28
N MET A 348 13.46 -2.71 2.22
CA MET A 348 13.25 -2.47 3.65
C MET A 348 14.52 -2.78 4.43
N ILE A 349 14.86 -1.94 5.39
CA ILE A 349 15.98 -2.11 6.32
C ILE A 349 15.52 -1.91 7.75
N GLY A 350 16.29 -2.45 8.70
CA GLY A 350 15.98 -2.30 10.12
C GLY A 350 15.00 -3.32 10.66
N ALA A 351 14.88 -4.51 10.05
CA ALA A 351 14.16 -5.61 10.66
C ALA A 351 14.82 -6.02 12.00
N PRO A 352 14.06 -6.43 13.04
CA PRO A 352 14.60 -6.68 14.38
C PRO A 352 15.71 -7.74 14.42
N TYR A 353 15.69 -8.66 13.48
CA TYR A 353 16.67 -9.73 13.29
C TYR A 353 17.74 -9.40 12.23
N GLU A 354 17.76 -8.18 11.66
CA GLU A 354 18.72 -7.78 10.63
C GLU A 354 20.02 -7.28 11.27
N ARG A 355 21.13 -7.81 10.81
CA ARG A 355 22.47 -7.39 11.24
C ARG A 355 23.03 -6.36 10.27
N PHE A 356 23.99 -5.56 10.70
CA PHE A 356 24.64 -4.57 9.86
C PHE A 356 25.18 -5.16 8.53
N ARG A 357 25.78 -6.34 8.56
CA ARG A 357 26.23 -7.04 7.35
C ARG A 357 25.12 -7.41 6.37
N ASP A 358 23.89 -7.64 6.87
CA ASP A 358 22.73 -7.93 6.03
C ASP A 358 22.28 -6.66 5.31
N MET A 359 22.27 -5.51 5.99
CA MET A 359 22.03 -4.20 5.40
C MET A 359 23.04 -3.88 4.30
N LEU A 360 24.33 -4.13 4.54
CA LEU A 360 25.36 -3.98 3.51
C LEU A 360 25.11 -4.90 2.29
N SER A 361 24.58 -6.10 2.51
CA SER A 361 24.20 -6.99 1.40
C SER A 361 23.02 -6.41 0.61
N THR A 362 22.09 -5.73 1.27
CA THR A 362 20.97 -5.01 0.64
C THR A 362 21.47 -3.84 -0.20
N VAL A 363 22.38 -3.02 0.33
CA VAL A 363 23.02 -1.92 -0.40
C VAL A 363 23.76 -2.43 -1.65
N ARG A 364 24.57 -3.50 -1.50
CA ARG A 364 25.30 -4.10 -2.64
C ARG A 364 24.35 -4.61 -3.73
N LEU A 365 23.24 -5.24 -3.35
CA LEU A 365 22.22 -5.67 -4.31
C LEU A 365 21.60 -4.47 -5.02
N ALA A 366 21.24 -3.42 -4.31
CA ALA A 366 20.67 -2.20 -4.89
C ALA A 366 21.62 -1.57 -5.93
N LEU A 367 22.92 -1.45 -5.61
CA LEU A 367 23.93 -0.94 -6.54
C LEU A 367 24.10 -1.82 -7.78
N ARG A 368 24.00 -3.15 -7.62
CA ARG A 368 23.99 -4.09 -8.75
C ARG A 368 22.78 -3.92 -9.62
N LEU A 369 21.59 -3.71 -9.03
CA LEU A 369 20.35 -3.52 -9.77
C LEU A 369 20.33 -2.17 -10.49
N ALA A 370 20.90 -1.09 -9.90
CA ALA A 370 21.14 0.19 -10.58
C ALA A 370 21.95 0.02 -11.86
N ALA A 371 23.01 -0.80 -11.80
CA ALA A 371 23.84 -1.12 -12.98
C ALA A 371 23.15 -2.09 -13.96
N SER A 372 22.08 -2.76 -13.57
CA SER A 372 21.32 -3.72 -14.38
C SER A 372 20.08 -3.11 -15.06
N GLY A 373 19.83 -1.79 -14.91
CA GLY A 373 18.73 -1.11 -15.57
C GLY A 373 17.60 -0.62 -14.65
N ALA A 374 17.71 -0.79 -13.32
CA ALA A 374 16.73 -0.20 -12.41
C ALA A 374 16.85 1.33 -12.39
N ASP A 375 15.70 2.02 -12.41
CA ASP A 375 15.64 3.47 -12.61
C ASP A 375 15.42 4.24 -11.30
N VAL A 376 14.53 3.74 -10.45
CA VAL A 376 14.11 4.40 -9.21
C VAL A 376 14.23 3.43 -8.05
N VAL A 377 14.60 3.93 -6.89
CA VAL A 377 14.67 3.13 -5.66
C VAL A 377 14.02 3.86 -4.50
N GLN A 378 13.36 3.11 -3.65
CA GLN A 378 13.00 3.54 -2.32
C GLN A 378 13.59 2.60 -1.26
N PHE A 379 14.06 3.18 -0.16
CA PHE A 379 14.45 2.45 1.04
C PHE A 379 13.54 2.86 2.18
N THR A 380 12.76 1.91 2.66
CA THR A 380 11.87 2.13 3.81
C THR A 380 12.44 1.45 5.05
N ILE A 381 12.08 1.97 6.21
CA ILE A 381 12.40 1.34 7.49
C ILE A 381 11.32 0.31 7.80
N TYR A 382 11.76 -0.85 8.26
CA TYR A 382 10.88 -1.95 8.64
C TYR A 382 10.00 -1.53 9.82
N THR A 383 8.72 -1.24 9.55
CA THR A 383 7.77 -0.67 10.50
C THR A 383 6.72 -1.71 10.88
N PRO A 384 6.52 -1.98 12.17
CA PRO A 384 5.50 -2.92 12.65
C PRO A 384 4.12 -2.25 12.59
N LEU A 385 3.38 -2.50 11.51
CA LEU A 385 2.02 -1.97 11.36
C LEU A 385 0.99 -2.83 12.08
N PRO A 386 -0.05 -2.25 12.69
CA PRO A 386 -1.16 -3.00 13.28
C PRO A 386 -1.70 -4.10 12.34
N GLY A 387 -2.01 -5.27 12.90
CA GLY A 387 -2.49 -6.43 12.16
C GLY A 387 -1.40 -7.31 11.51
N THR A 388 -0.14 -6.86 11.44
CA THR A 388 0.96 -7.65 10.91
C THR A 388 1.55 -8.61 11.96
N ALA A 389 2.16 -9.70 11.50
CA ALA A 389 2.81 -10.66 12.40
C ALA A 389 3.95 -10.01 13.20
N ILE A 390 4.67 -9.06 12.58
CA ILE A 390 5.75 -8.35 13.27
C ILE A 390 5.23 -7.38 14.32
N PHE A 391 4.07 -6.76 14.12
CA PHE A 391 3.45 -5.89 15.13
C PHE A 391 3.11 -6.68 16.40
N ARG A 392 2.46 -7.83 16.22
CA ARG A 392 2.17 -8.75 17.33
C ARG A 392 3.47 -9.13 18.05
N GLN A 393 4.47 -9.64 17.33
CA GLN A 393 5.73 -10.04 17.93
C GLN A 393 6.39 -8.87 18.67
N ALA A 394 6.38 -7.67 18.09
CA ALA A 394 6.99 -6.48 18.69
C ALA A 394 6.27 -6.01 19.97
N LEU A 395 4.96 -6.27 20.09
CA LEU A 395 4.21 -6.05 21.33
C LEU A 395 4.54 -7.12 22.38
N GLU A 396 4.61 -8.39 21.99
CA GLU A 396 4.95 -9.53 22.86
C GLU A 396 6.38 -9.39 23.43
N ASP A 397 7.34 -9.00 22.58
CA ASP A 397 8.75 -8.85 22.93
C ASP A 397 9.09 -7.49 23.60
N ASP A 398 8.09 -6.60 23.83
CA ASP A 398 8.30 -5.22 24.32
C ASP A 398 9.38 -4.45 23.52
N SER A 399 9.39 -4.67 22.21
CA SER A 399 10.39 -4.06 21.33
C SER A 399 9.94 -2.74 20.71
N ILE A 400 8.65 -2.43 20.66
CA ILE A 400 8.15 -1.10 20.28
C ILE A 400 8.52 -0.11 21.37
N PHE A 401 9.27 0.93 21.02
CA PHE A 401 9.71 1.94 21.99
C PHE A 401 8.90 3.25 21.92
N THR A 402 7.96 3.36 20.98
CA THR A 402 7.02 4.48 20.87
C THR A 402 5.75 4.08 20.18
N LEU A 403 4.60 4.58 20.67
CA LEU A 403 3.30 4.56 20.00
C LEU A 403 2.92 5.94 19.45
N ASP A 404 3.90 6.82 19.25
CA ASP A 404 3.69 8.01 18.43
C ASP A 404 3.41 7.56 16.97
N TRP A 405 2.12 7.40 16.64
CA TRP A 405 1.67 6.86 15.37
C TRP A 405 2.16 7.65 14.16
N ASP A 406 2.45 8.95 14.30
CA ASP A 406 3.03 9.77 13.25
C ASP A 406 4.40 9.26 12.76
N ARG A 407 5.08 8.45 13.59
CA ARG A 407 6.37 7.85 13.28
C ARG A 407 6.27 6.52 12.58
N PHE A 408 5.07 5.96 12.41
CA PHE A 408 4.84 4.75 11.63
C PHE A 408 4.76 5.09 10.13
N ASP A 409 5.70 5.90 9.68
CA ASP A 409 5.80 6.56 8.37
C ASP A 409 6.73 5.85 7.38
N PHE A 410 7.29 4.69 7.74
CA PHE A 410 8.32 3.96 7.00
C PHE A 410 9.67 4.67 6.85
N LEU A 411 9.84 5.82 7.50
CA LEU A 411 11.09 6.60 7.49
C LEU A 411 11.74 6.67 8.87
N THR A 412 10.95 6.45 9.92
CA THR A 412 11.39 6.54 11.31
C THR A 412 11.46 5.17 11.97
N PRO A 413 12.60 4.77 12.58
CA PRO A 413 12.64 3.57 13.40
C PRO A 413 11.74 3.72 14.63
N VAL A 414 10.90 2.72 14.91
CA VAL A 414 9.94 2.74 16.04
C VAL A 414 10.07 1.51 16.95
N MET A 415 10.97 0.59 16.63
CA MET A 415 11.22 -0.58 17.46
C MET A 415 12.71 -0.84 17.67
N LYS A 416 13.02 -1.54 18.75
CA LYS A 416 14.39 -2.01 19.08
C LYS A 416 14.82 -3.09 18.10
N THR A 417 16.06 -3.01 17.66
CA THR A 417 16.67 -3.93 16.71
C THR A 417 18.11 -4.22 17.14
N ASP A 418 18.73 -5.25 16.53
CA ASP A 418 20.16 -5.56 16.77
C ASP A 418 21.09 -4.40 16.38
N VAL A 419 20.65 -3.51 15.51
CA VAL A 419 21.40 -2.33 15.03
C VAL A 419 20.74 -1.07 15.58
N HIS A 420 21.55 -0.13 16.06
CA HIS A 420 21.05 1.12 16.63
C HIS A 420 20.21 1.91 15.59
N PRO A 421 19.05 2.49 15.96
CA PRO A 421 18.15 3.20 15.03
C PRO A 421 18.81 4.29 14.17
N SER A 422 19.72 5.09 14.72
CA SER A 422 20.46 6.10 13.95
C SER A 422 21.37 5.49 12.88
N VAL A 423 21.93 4.30 13.12
CA VAL A 423 22.72 3.58 12.12
C VAL A 423 21.82 3.07 10.99
N ILE A 424 20.63 2.57 11.31
CA ILE A 424 19.62 2.15 10.31
C ILE A 424 19.27 3.32 9.41
N GLN A 425 18.99 4.47 10.00
CA GLN A 425 18.64 5.69 9.26
C GLN A 425 19.82 6.18 8.41
N ALA A 426 21.05 6.15 8.94
CA ALA A 426 22.23 6.49 8.15
C ALA A 426 22.40 5.56 6.94
N VAL A 427 22.23 4.25 7.12
CA VAL A 427 22.29 3.27 6.03
C VAL A 427 21.20 3.53 5.00
N GLN A 428 19.98 3.90 5.42
CA GLN A 428 18.88 4.26 4.51
C GLN A 428 19.29 5.37 3.54
N TYR A 429 19.80 6.49 4.05
CA TYR A 429 20.23 7.62 3.23
C TYR A 429 21.46 7.28 2.36
N ILE A 430 22.47 6.62 2.94
CA ILE A 430 23.66 6.21 2.17
C ILE A 430 23.26 5.28 1.02
N ALA A 431 22.36 4.32 1.26
CA ALA A 431 21.87 3.41 0.22
C ALA A 431 21.15 4.16 -0.90
N LEU A 432 20.27 5.10 -0.53
CA LEU A 432 19.50 5.91 -1.47
C LEU A 432 20.43 6.73 -2.38
N TYR A 433 21.34 7.53 -1.81
CA TYR A 433 22.25 8.36 -2.58
C TYR A 433 23.26 7.55 -3.40
N SER A 434 23.78 6.45 -2.84
CA SER A 434 24.72 5.56 -3.55
C SER A 434 24.06 4.91 -4.76
N PHE A 435 22.75 4.56 -4.68
CA PHE A 435 22.00 4.01 -5.81
C PHE A 435 21.94 5.02 -6.96
N TYR A 436 21.53 6.26 -6.70
CA TYR A 436 21.42 7.27 -7.74
C TYR A 436 22.78 7.68 -8.31
N LEU A 437 23.83 7.77 -7.48
CA LEU A 437 25.20 7.98 -7.96
C LEU A 437 25.65 6.82 -8.88
N ARG A 438 25.40 5.58 -8.48
CA ARG A 438 25.72 4.39 -9.29
C ARG A 438 24.94 4.37 -10.60
N ARG A 439 23.66 4.75 -10.57
CA ARG A 439 22.82 4.84 -11.76
C ARG A 439 23.35 5.90 -12.71
N PHE A 440 23.70 7.07 -12.22
CA PHE A 440 24.32 8.16 -13.00
C PHE A 440 25.61 7.70 -13.70
N LEU A 441 26.51 7.05 -12.96
CA LEU A 441 27.76 6.53 -13.53
C LEU A 441 27.54 5.41 -14.55
N ALA A 442 26.48 4.60 -14.40
CA ALA A 442 26.18 3.51 -15.32
C ALA A 442 25.57 3.99 -16.65
N THR A 443 24.89 5.14 -16.66
CA THR A 443 24.26 5.69 -17.87
C THR A 443 25.20 6.45 -18.77
N GLY A 444 26.44 6.75 -18.34
CA GLY A 444 27.59 7.22 -19.14
C GLY A 444 27.31 8.10 -20.37
N GLY A 445 26.29 8.96 -20.33
CA GLY A 445 25.99 9.90 -21.41
C GLY A 445 25.53 9.32 -22.76
N GLY A 446 25.28 8.01 -22.87
CA GLY A 446 25.05 7.35 -24.15
C GLY A 446 23.71 6.62 -24.30
N SER A 447 22.86 7.16 -25.14
CA SER A 447 21.78 6.54 -25.94
C SER A 447 20.87 5.51 -25.27
N SER A 448 19.73 5.96 -24.77
CA SER A 448 18.58 5.06 -24.68
C SER A 448 18.05 4.82 -26.11
N ARG A 449 18.06 3.57 -26.56
CA ARG A 449 17.53 3.15 -27.88
C ARG A 449 16.01 3.15 -27.96
N LEU A 450 15.30 3.70 -26.99
CA LEU A 450 13.86 3.62 -26.88
C LEU A 450 13.21 5.00 -26.86
N ALA A 451 12.18 5.14 -27.68
CA ALA A 451 11.47 6.39 -27.97
C ALA A 451 10.62 6.97 -26.80
N TRP A 452 10.75 6.45 -25.59
CA TRP A 452 10.10 6.98 -24.39
C TRP A 452 11.15 7.50 -23.40
N PRO A 453 10.88 8.58 -22.62
CA PRO A 453 11.93 9.40 -22.00
C PRO A 453 12.63 8.76 -20.80
N LYS A 454 13.14 7.52 -20.94
CA LYS A 454 14.15 7.01 -19.99
C LYS A 454 15.38 7.93 -19.93
N SER A 455 15.70 8.61 -21.06
CA SER A 455 16.74 9.63 -21.14
C SER A 455 16.44 10.86 -20.26
N ASP A 456 15.16 11.17 -20.04
CA ASP A 456 14.74 12.36 -19.30
C ASP A 456 14.47 12.09 -17.81
N LEU A 457 14.37 10.80 -17.41
CA LEU A 457 14.17 10.44 -16.00
C LEU A 457 15.32 10.86 -15.10
N LEU A 458 16.56 10.72 -15.55
CA LEU A 458 17.71 11.09 -14.76
C LEU A 458 17.93 12.60 -14.71
N PRO A 459 17.90 13.35 -15.86
CA PRO A 459 17.84 14.80 -15.84
C PRO A 459 16.64 15.33 -15.07
N THR A 460 15.49 14.64 -15.12
CA THR A 460 14.28 15.00 -14.41
C THR A 460 14.36 14.67 -12.92
N ALA A 461 14.89 13.53 -12.52
CA ALA A 461 15.19 13.23 -11.12
C ALA A 461 16.25 14.20 -10.57
N ILE A 462 17.27 14.54 -11.34
CA ILE A 462 18.26 15.56 -10.99
C ILE A 462 17.63 16.95 -11.00
N ARG A 463 16.79 17.30 -11.98
CA ARG A 463 16.04 18.57 -11.98
C ARG A 463 15.03 18.62 -10.85
N PHE A 464 14.37 17.53 -10.51
CA PHE A 464 13.49 17.42 -9.35
C PHE A 464 14.29 17.58 -8.04
N ILE A 465 15.41 16.88 -7.89
CA ILE A 465 16.37 17.06 -6.78
C ILE A 465 16.92 18.51 -6.74
N LEU A 466 17.12 19.15 -7.90
CA LEU A 466 17.66 20.52 -8.00
C LEU A 466 16.58 21.61 -8.07
N SER A 467 15.36 21.32 -8.52
CA SER A 467 14.26 22.30 -8.64
C SER A 467 13.43 22.42 -7.38
N ASP A 468 13.37 21.36 -6.60
CA ASP A 468 12.90 21.42 -5.21
C ASP A 468 14.09 21.80 -4.30
N LYS A 469 14.68 22.95 -4.65
CA LYS A 469 15.96 23.49 -4.12
C LYS A 469 16.00 23.60 -2.59
N THR A 470 14.86 23.42 -1.93
CA THR A 470 14.78 23.62 -0.48
C THR A 470 14.77 22.34 0.33
N ASP A 471 14.19 21.23 -0.16
CA ASP A 471 13.96 20.07 0.71
C ASP A 471 15.04 18.98 0.61
N TYR A 472 15.48 18.57 -0.59
CA TYR A 472 16.46 17.47 -0.71
C TYR A 472 17.91 17.88 -0.36
N LEU A 473 18.36 19.07 -0.79
CA LEU A 473 19.67 19.59 -0.34
C LEU A 473 19.60 19.95 1.14
N ARG A 474 18.49 20.53 1.59
CA ARG A 474 18.22 20.79 2.99
C ARG A 474 18.21 19.50 3.81
N ASP A 475 17.58 18.41 3.32
CA ASP A 475 17.57 17.09 3.97
C ASP A 475 18.96 16.44 3.94
N ALA A 476 19.73 16.58 2.86
CA ALA A 476 21.12 16.10 2.79
C ALA A 476 22.04 16.86 3.75
N PHE A 477 21.89 18.19 3.84
CA PHE A 477 22.62 19.03 4.82
C PHE A 477 22.05 18.87 6.25
N ALA A 478 20.77 18.53 6.39
CA ALA A 478 20.14 18.21 7.68
C ALA A 478 20.45 16.80 8.20
N LEU A 479 21.02 15.92 7.36
CA LEU A 479 21.31 14.54 7.71
C LEU A 479 22.04 14.37 9.06
N PRO A 480 23.13 15.11 9.36
CA PRO A 480 23.76 15.02 10.68
C PRO A 480 22.79 15.40 11.81
N GLY A 481 21.97 16.42 11.61
CA GLY A 481 20.93 16.85 12.55
C GLY A 481 19.84 15.80 12.73
N GLU A 482 19.39 15.15 11.66
CA GLU A 482 18.39 14.08 11.72
C GLU A 482 18.94 12.82 12.44
N LEU A 483 20.20 12.45 12.21
CA LEU A 483 20.84 11.35 12.91
C LEU A 483 20.96 11.64 14.41
N ILE A 484 21.33 12.89 14.78
CA ILE A 484 21.37 13.34 16.17
C ILE A 484 19.96 13.34 16.77
N ARG A 485 18.96 13.89 16.07
CA ARG A 485 17.56 13.87 16.52
C ARG A 485 17.06 12.45 16.75
N THR A 486 17.36 11.52 15.83
CA THR A 486 16.97 10.10 15.96
C THR A 486 17.66 9.46 17.18
N ALA A 487 18.93 9.76 17.42
CA ALA A 487 19.65 9.26 18.58
C ALA A 487 19.08 9.84 19.90
N LEU A 488 18.83 11.16 19.95
CA LEU A 488 18.20 11.81 21.10
C LEU A 488 16.78 11.31 21.33
N LEU A 489 16.02 11.12 20.25
CA LEU A 489 14.69 10.56 20.30
C LEU A 489 14.71 9.15 20.89
N TYR A 490 15.59 8.29 20.40
CA TYR A 490 15.74 6.94 20.93
C TYR A 490 16.10 6.96 22.42
N ALA A 491 16.98 7.87 22.84
CA ALA A 491 17.34 8.04 24.24
C ALA A 491 16.17 8.58 25.08
N SER A 492 15.37 9.52 24.56
CA SER A 492 14.22 10.11 25.25
C SER A 492 13.00 9.17 25.28
N LEU A 493 12.80 8.36 24.25
CA LEU A 493 11.65 7.46 24.12
C LEU A 493 11.83 6.15 24.91
N SER A 494 12.98 5.90 25.50
CA SER A 494 13.15 4.76 26.43
C SER A 494 12.16 4.82 27.63
N GLY A 495 11.52 5.99 27.88
CA GLY A 495 10.48 6.18 28.88
C GLY A 495 9.03 6.19 28.35
N SER A 496 8.79 6.22 27.03
CA SER A 496 7.43 6.29 26.42
C SER A 496 6.96 4.97 25.82
N ARG A 497 7.39 3.86 26.43
CA ARG A 497 6.95 2.52 26.01
C ARG A 497 5.48 2.30 26.33
N PRO A 498 4.74 1.58 25.47
CA PRO A 498 3.37 1.19 25.79
C PRO A 498 3.34 0.39 27.09
N GLY A 499 2.44 0.72 27.98
CA GLY A 499 2.25 0.00 29.24
C GLY A 499 1.83 -1.47 29.01
N ALA A 500 2.04 -2.34 29.99
CA ALA A 500 1.69 -3.76 29.85
C ALA A 500 0.20 -3.97 29.55
N LEU A 501 -0.69 -3.19 30.16
CA LEU A 501 -2.13 -3.23 29.90
C LEU A 501 -2.47 -2.75 28.49
N GLU A 502 -1.83 -1.70 28.01
CA GLU A 502 -2.02 -1.17 26.66
C GLU A 502 -1.57 -2.18 25.60
N ARG A 503 -0.41 -2.84 25.78
CA ARG A 503 0.04 -3.92 24.91
C ARG A 503 -0.94 -5.09 24.89
N ALA A 504 -1.42 -5.51 26.06
CA ALA A 504 -2.38 -6.61 26.17
C ALA A 504 -3.71 -6.27 25.45
N SER A 505 -4.20 -5.04 25.59
CA SER A 505 -5.39 -4.56 24.86
C SER A 505 -5.18 -4.62 23.36
N MET A 506 -4.07 -4.06 22.85
CA MET A 506 -3.76 -4.07 21.41
C MET A 506 -3.58 -5.48 20.83
N LEU A 507 -2.97 -6.40 21.59
CA LEU A 507 -2.85 -7.81 21.19
C LEU A 507 -4.24 -8.45 21.06
N SER A 508 -5.11 -8.26 22.06
CA SER A 508 -6.47 -8.76 22.03
C SER A 508 -7.26 -8.22 20.84
N GLU A 509 -7.21 -6.90 20.60
CA GLU A 509 -7.90 -6.25 19.49
C GLU A 509 -7.41 -6.77 18.12
N SER A 510 -6.09 -6.88 17.94
CA SER A 510 -5.49 -7.30 16.67
C SER A 510 -5.72 -8.77 16.32
N ASP A 511 -6.14 -9.59 17.31
CA ASP A 511 -6.41 -11.02 17.16
C ASP A 511 -7.84 -11.36 16.78
N MET A 512 -8.74 -10.41 16.89
CA MET A 512 -10.14 -10.64 16.58
C MET A 512 -10.33 -10.90 15.07
N PRO A 513 -11.22 -11.84 14.70
CA PRO A 513 -11.54 -12.10 13.29
C PRO A 513 -12.19 -10.87 12.65
N ILE A 514 -11.71 -10.49 11.45
CA ILE A 514 -12.23 -9.37 10.67
C ILE A 514 -13.33 -9.85 9.74
N TYR A 515 -13.19 -11.05 9.17
CA TYR A 515 -14.11 -11.62 8.20
C TYR A 515 -14.66 -12.96 8.66
N ALA A 516 -15.92 -13.23 8.30
CA ALA A 516 -16.53 -14.54 8.51
C ALA A 516 -15.79 -15.62 7.69
N GLY A 517 -15.45 -16.73 8.33
CA GLY A 517 -14.75 -17.85 7.67
C GLY A 517 -13.29 -17.55 7.28
N GLN A 518 -12.68 -16.52 7.86
CA GLN A 518 -11.27 -16.19 7.61
C GLN A 518 -10.38 -17.35 8.07
N ASP A 519 -9.86 -18.14 7.10
CA ASP A 519 -8.80 -19.12 7.38
C ASP A 519 -7.46 -18.37 7.48
N ARG A 520 -6.92 -18.32 8.70
CA ARG A 520 -5.63 -17.69 9.01
C ARG A 520 -4.41 -18.48 8.53
N ARG A 521 -4.64 -19.69 7.97
CA ARG A 521 -3.55 -20.51 7.46
C ARG A 521 -3.17 -20.08 6.05
N PRO A 522 -1.88 -19.84 5.78
CA PRO A 522 -1.42 -19.58 4.43
C PRO A 522 -1.78 -20.79 3.55
N VAL A 523 -2.47 -20.54 2.44
CA VAL A 523 -2.64 -21.55 1.40
C VAL A 523 -1.23 -21.96 0.98
N ARG A 524 -0.84 -23.20 1.27
CA ARG A 524 0.46 -23.71 0.80
C ARG A 524 0.46 -23.56 -0.72
N PRO A 525 1.51 -22.97 -1.32
CA PRO A 525 1.58 -22.87 -2.77
C PRO A 525 1.43 -24.28 -3.34
N GLN A 526 0.33 -24.53 -4.04
CA GLN A 526 0.19 -25.73 -4.85
C GLN A 526 1.19 -25.60 -6.00
N GLY A 527 2.21 -26.39 -5.98
CA GLY A 527 3.11 -26.49 -7.11
C GLY A 527 4.58 -26.39 -6.72
N THR A 528 5.18 -27.54 -6.57
CA THR A 528 6.41 -27.97 -7.28
C THR A 528 6.89 -29.35 -6.84
N ARG A 529 6.36 -29.92 -5.76
CA ARG A 529 6.76 -31.28 -5.36
C ARG A 529 5.84 -32.40 -5.88
N THR A 530 4.54 -32.16 -6.00
CA THR A 530 3.58 -33.18 -6.47
C THR A 530 3.69 -33.44 -7.99
N ALA A 531 3.90 -32.42 -8.81
CA ALA A 531 4.07 -32.61 -10.25
C ALA A 531 5.38 -33.34 -10.59
N LYS A 532 6.49 -33.05 -9.90
CA LYS A 532 7.75 -33.80 -10.08
C LYS A 532 7.68 -35.23 -9.55
N MET A 533 7.00 -35.47 -8.45
CA MET A 533 6.83 -36.83 -7.91
C MET A 533 5.85 -37.67 -8.77
N SER A 534 4.81 -37.07 -9.33
CA SER A 534 3.91 -37.75 -10.26
C SER A 534 4.63 -38.09 -11.59
N ALA A 535 5.38 -37.15 -12.16
CA ALA A 535 6.19 -37.39 -13.36
C ALA A 535 7.30 -38.44 -13.14
N MET A 536 7.96 -38.38 -11.96
CA MET A 536 8.95 -39.43 -11.62
C MET A 536 8.31 -40.80 -11.38
N ARG A 537 7.13 -40.89 -10.80
CA ARG A 537 6.41 -42.18 -10.67
C ARG A 537 5.99 -42.72 -12.03
N GLN A 538 5.45 -41.90 -12.91
CA GLN A 538 5.09 -42.32 -14.27
C GLN A 538 6.30 -42.77 -15.08
N MET A 539 7.45 -42.08 -15.01
CA MET A 539 8.69 -42.55 -15.66
C MET A 539 9.22 -43.85 -15.06
N THR A 540 9.05 -44.08 -13.76
CA THR A 540 9.51 -45.30 -13.09
C THR A 540 8.59 -46.48 -13.43
N GLU A 541 7.30 -46.25 -13.62
CA GLU A 541 6.32 -47.28 -14.05
C GLU A 541 6.48 -47.63 -15.53
N GLN A 542 6.76 -46.64 -16.40
CA GLN A 542 7.05 -46.88 -17.81
C GLN A 542 8.35 -47.67 -18.01
N ASN A 543 9.41 -47.36 -17.22
CA ASN A 543 10.67 -48.11 -17.30
C ASN A 543 10.57 -49.54 -16.71
N ARG A 544 9.61 -49.80 -15.81
CA ARG A 544 9.32 -51.17 -15.33
C ARG A 544 8.46 -51.98 -16.27
N ALA A 545 7.68 -51.36 -17.14
CA ALA A 545 6.88 -52.04 -18.17
C ALA A 545 7.74 -52.44 -19.39
N SER A 546 8.76 -51.64 -19.74
CA SER A 546 9.67 -51.93 -20.87
C SER A 546 10.81 -52.92 -20.55
N SER A 547 10.98 -53.34 -19.29
CA SER A 547 11.95 -54.35 -18.89
C SER A 547 11.36 -55.76 -18.67
N ARG A 548 10.11 -55.97 -19.10
CA ARG A 548 9.39 -57.27 -19.03
C ARG A 548 8.98 -57.83 -20.41
N HIS A 549 9.68 -57.41 -21.47
CA HIS A 549 9.60 -58.05 -22.77
C HIS A 549 10.97 -58.45 -23.25
#